data_f9788fedf44d5185a67d720bb48e4eeb
#
_entry.id   f9788fedf44d5185a67d720bb48e4eeb
#
_cell.length_a   1.000
_cell.length_b   1.000
_cell.length_c   1.000
_cell.angle_alpha   90.00
_cell.angle_beta   90.00
_cell.angle_gamma   90.00
#
_symmetry.space_group_name_H-M   'P 1'
#
loop_
_entity.id
_entity.type
_entity.pdbx_description
1 polymer ?
#
loop_
_entity_poly.entity_id
_entity_poly.type
_entity_poly.pdbx_seq_one_letter_code
_entity_poly.pdbx_strand_id
1 'polypeptide(L)'
;MKKSDGEWKQKLTPEQYEVCRNKGTERPFTGEYCDSKEKGVYRCVCCGNELFSSDTKFDSGTGWPSFWAPIKAENVKSEADHSYGIKRVDVVCNKCGAHLGHIFEDGPAPTNLRYCINSVSLKLEKKNENLAV
;
A
#
# COMPACT_ATOMS: atom_id res chain seq x y z
N MET A 1 -18.39 3.99 -0.49
CA MET A 1 -19.27 2.96 0.08
C MET A 1 -18.47 2.10 1.04
N LYS A 2 -18.92 2.01 2.27
CA LYS A 2 -18.24 1.21 3.29
C LYS A 2 -18.93 -0.12 3.46
N LYS A 3 -18.16 -1.20 3.39
CA LYS A 3 -18.67 -2.53 3.69
C LYS A 3 -18.56 -2.79 5.18
N SER A 4 -19.44 -3.63 5.70
CA SER A 4 -19.36 -4.05 7.08
C SER A 4 -18.16 -4.97 7.30
N ASP A 5 -17.74 -5.16 8.55
CA ASP A 5 -16.63 -6.07 8.87
C ASP A 5 -16.89 -7.48 8.35
N GLY A 6 -18.14 -7.94 8.43
CA GLY A 6 -18.51 -9.27 7.94
C GLY A 6 -18.30 -9.40 6.44
N GLU A 7 -18.63 -8.36 5.69
CA GLU A 7 -18.45 -8.37 4.25
C GLU A 7 -16.96 -8.39 3.87
N TRP A 8 -16.13 -7.64 4.61
CA TRP A 8 -14.70 -7.65 4.37
C TRP A 8 -14.08 -9.01 4.69
N LYS A 9 -14.53 -9.66 5.78
CA LYS A 9 -14.04 -10.99 6.13
C LYS A 9 -14.34 -12.02 5.05
N GLN A 10 -15.47 -11.89 4.36
CA GLN A 10 -15.83 -12.80 3.28
C GLN A 10 -15.04 -12.53 2.01
N LYS A 11 -14.72 -11.27 1.74
CA LYS A 11 -14.03 -10.87 0.52
C LYS A 11 -12.52 -11.08 0.60
N LEU A 12 -11.94 -10.86 1.78
CA LEU A 12 -10.50 -10.84 1.98
C LEU A 12 -10.01 -12.14 2.59
N THR A 13 -8.74 -12.48 2.32
CA THR A 13 -8.09 -13.56 3.07
C THR A 13 -7.89 -13.09 4.52
N PRO A 14 -7.69 -14.02 5.48
CA PRO A 14 -7.44 -13.61 6.87
C PRO A 14 -6.28 -12.62 6.99
N GLU A 15 -5.21 -12.82 6.25
CA GLU A 15 -4.05 -11.92 6.29
C GLU A 15 -4.41 -10.55 5.74
N GLN A 16 -5.12 -10.49 4.62
CA GLN A 16 -5.57 -9.23 4.04
C GLN A 16 -6.48 -8.47 5.00
N TYR A 17 -7.39 -9.19 5.65
CA TYR A 17 -8.30 -8.59 6.61
C TYR A 17 -7.53 -7.99 7.80
N GLU A 18 -6.58 -8.75 8.32
CA GLU A 18 -5.78 -8.30 9.48
C GLU A 18 -5.04 -7.00 9.16
N VAL A 19 -4.41 -6.91 8.00
CA VAL A 19 -3.63 -5.73 7.61
C VAL A 19 -4.55 -4.56 7.24
N CYS A 20 -5.56 -4.81 6.41
CA CYS A 20 -6.37 -3.73 5.85
C CYS A 20 -7.41 -3.18 6.80
N ARG A 21 -7.97 -4.03 7.67
CA ARG A 21 -9.07 -3.63 8.54
C ARG A 21 -8.69 -3.55 10.01
N ASN A 22 -7.69 -4.31 10.45
CA ASN A 22 -7.24 -4.33 11.84
C ASN A 22 -5.88 -3.64 12.04
N LYS A 23 -5.37 -2.95 11.02
CA LYS A 23 -4.10 -2.22 11.06
C LYS A 23 -2.88 -3.09 11.37
N GLY A 24 -2.93 -4.36 10.96
CA GLY A 24 -1.78 -5.24 11.10
C GLY A 24 -0.67 -4.86 10.12
N THR A 25 0.48 -5.51 10.28
CA THR A 25 1.64 -5.32 9.42
C THR A 25 2.17 -6.69 9.01
N GLU A 26 2.42 -6.89 7.71
CA GLU A 26 3.02 -8.12 7.25
C GLU A 26 4.49 -8.19 7.71
N ARG A 27 5.05 -9.38 7.76
CA ARG A 27 6.46 -9.55 8.11
C ARG A 27 7.34 -9.03 6.99
N PRO A 28 8.49 -8.42 7.30
CA PRO A 28 9.40 -7.96 6.25
C PRO A 28 9.88 -9.13 5.40
N PHE A 29 10.06 -8.87 4.12
CA PHE A 29 10.54 -9.82 3.12
C PHE A 29 9.60 -11.00 2.84
N THR A 30 8.37 -10.97 3.34
CA THR A 30 7.39 -12.03 3.06
C THR A 30 6.37 -11.63 2.01
N GLY A 31 6.26 -10.33 1.69
CA GLY A 31 5.25 -9.84 0.77
C GLY A 31 5.59 -10.14 -0.68
N GLU A 32 4.54 -10.40 -1.46
CA GLU A 32 4.64 -10.75 -2.87
C GLU A 32 5.34 -9.67 -3.71
N TYR A 33 5.15 -8.42 -3.36
CA TYR A 33 5.64 -7.30 -4.17
C TYR A 33 6.90 -6.64 -3.62
N CYS A 34 7.49 -7.18 -2.56
CA CYS A 34 8.67 -6.57 -1.96
C CYS A 34 9.79 -6.37 -3.00
N ASP A 35 10.08 -7.42 -3.75
CA ASP A 35 11.14 -7.38 -4.76
C ASP A 35 10.60 -7.31 -6.19
N SER A 36 9.32 -7.06 -6.36
CA SER A 36 8.74 -7.02 -7.70
C SER A 36 9.27 -5.85 -8.50
N LYS A 37 9.68 -6.11 -9.73
CA LYS A 37 10.13 -5.10 -10.68
C LYS A 37 9.21 -5.01 -11.89
N GLU A 38 8.05 -5.65 -11.81
CA GLU A 38 7.09 -5.62 -12.89
C GLU A 38 6.44 -4.25 -13.01
N LYS A 39 6.21 -3.82 -14.24
CA LYS A 39 5.58 -2.53 -14.50
C LYS A 39 4.07 -2.65 -14.40
N GLY A 40 3.47 -1.66 -13.79
CA GLY A 40 2.02 -1.62 -13.64
C GLY A 40 1.56 -0.68 -12.54
N VAL A 41 0.30 -0.82 -12.19
CA VAL A 41 -0.35 0.01 -11.17
C VAL A 41 -0.72 -0.89 -10.00
N TYR A 42 -0.34 -0.46 -8.79
CA TYR A 42 -0.71 -1.16 -7.55
C TYR A 42 -2.03 -0.59 -7.06
N ARG A 43 -3.05 -1.44 -7.01
CA ARG A 43 -4.39 -1.07 -6.60
C ARG A 43 -4.69 -1.56 -5.20
N CYS A 44 -5.61 -0.89 -4.53
CA CYS A 44 -6.10 -1.33 -3.22
C CYS A 44 -6.77 -2.70 -3.38
N VAL A 45 -6.33 -3.68 -2.57
CA VAL A 45 -6.90 -5.02 -2.65
C VAL A 45 -8.37 -5.04 -2.26
N CYS A 46 -8.82 -4.06 -1.46
CA CYS A 46 -10.20 -3.99 -0.98
C CYS A 46 -11.16 -3.38 -2.00
N CYS A 47 -10.78 -2.26 -2.63
CA CYS A 47 -11.72 -1.51 -3.46
C CYS A 47 -11.25 -1.26 -4.90
N GLY A 48 -10.01 -1.61 -5.22
CA GLY A 48 -9.47 -1.42 -6.57
C GLY A 48 -8.98 -0.01 -6.88
N ASN A 49 -8.97 0.89 -5.90
CA ASN A 49 -8.49 2.25 -6.12
C ASN A 49 -7.02 2.23 -6.54
N GLU A 50 -6.64 3.06 -7.50
CA GLU A 50 -5.24 3.17 -7.93
C GLU A 50 -4.43 3.89 -6.87
N LEU A 51 -3.40 3.23 -6.34
CA LEU A 51 -2.64 3.76 -5.22
C LEU A 51 -1.23 4.19 -5.61
N PHE A 52 -0.47 3.30 -6.22
CA PHE A 52 0.93 3.55 -6.56
C PHE A 52 1.27 3.01 -7.94
N SER A 53 2.24 3.65 -8.57
CA SER A 53 2.77 3.20 -9.86
C SER A 53 4.13 2.56 -9.64
N SER A 54 4.45 1.55 -10.45
CA SER A 54 5.79 0.96 -10.43
C SER A 54 6.88 1.99 -10.73
N ASP A 55 6.51 3.11 -11.37
CA ASP A 55 7.47 4.17 -11.69
C ASP A 55 8.05 4.84 -10.45
N THR A 56 7.36 4.79 -9.32
CA THR A 56 7.84 5.39 -8.08
C THR A 56 8.32 4.35 -7.07
N LYS A 57 8.25 3.06 -7.44
CA LYS A 57 8.71 1.99 -6.57
C LYS A 57 10.23 1.93 -6.55
N PHE A 58 10.80 1.76 -5.35
CA PHE A 58 12.25 1.63 -5.19
C PHE A 58 12.57 0.60 -4.11
N ASP A 59 13.81 0.10 -4.13
CA ASP A 59 14.28 -0.86 -3.14
C ASP A 59 14.81 -0.10 -1.93
N SER A 60 14.05 -0.13 -0.84
CA SER A 60 14.44 0.55 0.39
C SER A 60 15.27 -0.33 1.32
N GLY A 61 15.36 -1.63 1.04
CA GLY A 61 16.05 -2.58 1.91
C GLY A 61 15.29 -2.91 3.19
N THR A 62 14.06 -2.42 3.34
CA THR A 62 13.30 -2.61 4.58
C THR A 62 12.49 -3.89 4.64
N GLY A 63 12.29 -4.55 3.49
CA GLY A 63 11.50 -5.78 3.44
C GLY A 63 10.04 -5.58 3.07
N TRP A 64 9.66 -4.35 2.74
CA TRP A 64 8.31 -4.02 2.26
C TRP A 64 8.39 -3.25 0.96
N PRO A 65 7.37 -3.37 0.08
CA PRO A 65 7.31 -2.51 -1.11
C PRO A 65 7.38 -1.05 -0.70
N SER A 66 8.22 -0.28 -1.37
CA SER A 66 8.42 1.12 -1.03
C SER A 66 8.24 2.00 -2.27
N PHE A 67 7.59 3.14 -2.07
CA PHE A 67 7.30 4.10 -3.13
C PHE A 67 7.63 5.49 -2.62
N TRP A 68 8.06 6.39 -3.50
CA TRP A 68 8.36 7.75 -3.06
C TRP A 68 7.18 8.71 -3.28
N ALA A 69 6.13 8.28 -3.97
CA ALA A 69 4.90 9.08 -4.14
C ALA A 69 3.74 8.18 -4.54
N PRO A 70 2.49 8.54 -4.19
CA PRO A 70 1.32 7.86 -4.72
C PRO A 70 1.08 8.28 -6.16
N ILE A 71 0.22 7.52 -6.87
CA ILE A 71 -0.12 7.83 -8.25
C ILE A 71 -0.89 9.16 -8.34
N LYS A 72 -1.73 9.43 -7.35
CA LYS A 72 -2.39 10.71 -7.12
C LYS A 72 -2.47 10.93 -5.61
N ALA A 73 -2.09 12.12 -5.18
CA ALA A 73 -2.08 12.43 -3.74
C ALA A 73 -3.46 12.22 -3.10
N GLU A 74 -4.52 12.48 -3.84
CA GLU A 74 -5.89 12.35 -3.35
C GLU A 74 -6.36 10.91 -3.17
N ASN A 75 -5.62 9.94 -3.72
CA ASN A 75 -6.03 8.53 -3.64
C ASN A 75 -5.62 7.88 -2.32
N VAL A 76 -4.74 8.50 -1.58
CA VAL A 76 -4.31 8.02 -0.26
C VAL A 76 -4.51 9.11 0.78
N LYS A 77 -4.63 8.70 2.03
CA LYS A 77 -4.82 9.61 3.16
C LYS A 77 -3.80 9.27 4.23
N SER A 78 -3.25 10.31 4.87
CA SER A 78 -2.30 10.14 5.96
C SER A 78 -3.01 10.34 7.29
N GLU A 79 -2.72 9.48 8.27
CA GLU A 79 -3.28 9.59 9.61
C GLU A 79 -2.17 9.42 10.64
N ALA A 80 -2.13 10.28 11.64
CA ALA A 80 -1.14 10.17 12.70
C ALA A 80 -1.43 8.95 13.57
N ASP A 81 -0.40 8.16 13.84
CA ASP A 81 -0.49 6.99 14.70
C ASP A 81 0.44 7.20 15.91
N HIS A 82 -0.15 7.28 17.09
CA HIS A 82 0.59 7.48 18.34
C HIS A 82 0.64 6.22 19.20
N SER A 83 0.33 5.06 18.61
CA SER A 83 0.33 3.79 19.32
C SER A 83 1.71 3.51 19.93
N TYR A 84 1.72 2.99 21.14
CA TYR A 84 2.95 2.62 21.87
C TYR A 84 3.92 3.78 22.09
N GLY A 85 3.42 5.01 22.10
CA GLY A 85 4.26 6.18 22.31
C GLY A 85 5.18 6.52 21.16
N ILE A 86 5.07 5.82 20.05
CA ILE A 86 5.85 6.07 18.84
C ILE A 86 5.01 6.89 17.88
N LYS A 87 5.57 8.01 17.42
CA LYS A 87 4.88 8.84 16.44
C LYS A 87 5.17 8.29 15.04
N ARG A 88 4.13 7.77 14.39
CA ARG A 88 4.20 7.30 13.02
C ARG A 88 3.03 7.87 12.23
N VAL A 89 3.17 7.87 10.91
CA VAL A 89 2.10 8.33 10.03
C VAL A 89 1.59 7.14 9.23
N ASP A 90 0.33 6.78 9.44
CA ASP A 90 -0.32 5.72 8.70
C ASP A 90 -0.75 6.21 7.33
N VAL A 91 -0.72 5.32 6.35
CA VAL A 91 -1.26 5.56 5.02
C VAL A 91 -2.46 4.65 4.83
N VAL A 92 -3.59 5.24 4.47
CA VAL A 92 -4.81 4.49 4.21
C VAL A 92 -5.35 4.84 2.83
N CYS A 93 -6.14 3.91 2.26
CA CYS A 93 -6.83 4.16 1.00
C CYS A 93 -7.90 5.22 1.24
N ASN A 94 -7.86 6.32 0.49
CA ASN A 94 -8.82 7.40 0.70
C ASN A 94 -10.24 7.04 0.23
N LYS A 95 -10.40 5.94 -0.50
CA LYS A 95 -11.70 5.50 -0.99
C LYS A 95 -12.41 4.56 -0.01
N CYS A 96 -11.71 3.57 0.53
CA CYS A 96 -12.34 2.57 1.41
C CYS A 96 -11.79 2.55 2.83
N GLY A 97 -10.74 3.32 3.13
CA GLY A 97 -10.16 3.38 4.46
C GLY A 97 -9.23 2.20 4.81
N ALA A 98 -8.89 1.35 3.84
CA ALA A 98 -8.00 0.23 4.10
C ALA A 98 -6.64 0.72 4.58
N HIS A 99 -6.12 0.11 5.65
CA HIS A 99 -4.77 0.40 6.12
C HIS A 99 -3.75 -0.17 5.14
N LEU A 100 -2.86 0.68 4.64
CA LEU A 100 -1.89 0.29 3.61
C LEU A 100 -0.50 0.13 4.18
N GLY A 101 -0.07 1.03 5.04
CA GLY A 101 1.27 1.03 5.59
C GLY A 101 1.57 2.33 6.31
N HIS A 102 2.81 2.79 6.18
CA HIS A 102 3.30 3.98 6.87
C HIS A 102 4.13 4.88 5.95
N ILE A 103 4.23 6.16 6.31
CA ILE A 103 5.09 7.13 5.61
C ILE A 103 6.26 7.47 6.52
N PHE A 104 7.48 7.50 5.95
CA PHE A 104 8.68 7.94 6.63
C PHE A 104 9.33 9.06 5.82
N GLU A 105 10.13 9.90 6.47
CA GLU A 105 10.76 11.06 5.83
C GLU A 105 12.19 10.77 5.34
N ASP A 106 12.52 9.53 5.11
CA ASP A 106 13.85 9.08 4.68
C ASP A 106 13.85 8.50 3.28
N GLY A 107 13.01 9.03 2.42
CA GLY A 107 12.90 8.57 1.04
C GLY A 107 13.75 9.37 0.07
N PRO A 108 13.76 8.95 -1.22
CA PRO A 108 14.55 9.64 -2.24
C PRO A 108 13.88 10.93 -2.71
N ALA A 109 14.68 11.80 -3.34
CA ALA A 109 14.12 12.95 -4.03
C ALA A 109 13.20 12.49 -5.15
N PRO A 110 12.20 13.25 -5.55
CA PRO A 110 11.94 14.64 -5.17
C PRO A 110 11.12 14.84 -3.89
N THR A 111 10.40 13.81 -3.41
CA THR A 111 9.53 13.97 -2.25
C THR A 111 10.24 13.83 -0.93
N ASN A 112 11.35 13.09 -0.91
CA ASN A 112 12.08 12.69 0.29
C ASN A 112 11.22 11.86 1.25
N LEU A 113 10.15 11.25 0.71
CA LEU A 113 9.22 10.41 1.47
C LEU A 113 9.38 8.95 1.07
N ARG A 114 9.19 8.07 2.03
CA ARG A 114 9.14 6.63 1.81
C ARG A 114 7.79 6.11 2.27
N TYR A 115 6.96 5.72 1.31
CA TYR A 115 5.69 5.06 1.57
C TYR A 115 5.99 3.57 1.67
N CYS A 116 6.01 3.05 2.88
CA CYS A 116 6.30 1.64 3.16
C CYS A 116 4.97 0.91 3.26
N ILE A 117 4.66 0.10 2.25
CA ILE A 117 3.31 -0.44 2.04
C ILE A 117 3.33 -1.96 2.16
N ASN A 118 2.28 -2.51 2.78
CA ASN A 118 2.13 -3.96 2.90
C ASN A 118 1.69 -4.55 1.55
N SER A 119 2.39 -5.59 1.09
CA SER A 119 2.02 -6.25 -0.17
C SER A 119 0.61 -6.78 -0.15
N VAL A 120 0.15 -7.29 1.01
CA VAL A 120 -1.19 -7.87 1.12
C VAL A 120 -2.30 -6.84 0.94
N SER A 121 -1.98 -5.54 1.09
CA SER A 121 -2.93 -4.46 0.85
C SER A 121 -3.04 -4.09 -0.61
N LEU A 122 -2.20 -4.64 -1.46
CA LEU A 122 -2.04 -4.25 -2.85
C LEU A 122 -2.40 -5.39 -3.80
N LYS A 123 -2.86 -5.00 -4.98
CA LYS A 123 -2.99 -5.90 -6.12
C LYS A 123 -2.36 -5.22 -7.32
N LEU A 124 -1.36 -5.86 -7.89
CA LEU A 124 -0.67 -5.32 -9.06
C LEU A 124 -1.48 -5.60 -10.31
N GLU A 125 -1.83 -4.54 -11.02
CA GLU A 125 -2.37 -4.64 -12.36
C GLU A 125 -1.21 -4.41 -13.33
N LYS A 126 -0.74 -5.49 -13.94
CA LYS A 126 0.43 -5.43 -14.82
C LYS A 126 0.12 -4.64 -16.08
N LYS A 127 1.08 -3.83 -16.50
CA LYS A 127 0.97 -3.11 -17.75
C LYS A 127 1.13 -4.12 -18.89
N ASN A 128 0.09 -4.25 -19.72
CA ASN A 128 0.13 -5.17 -20.83
C ASN A 128 0.62 -4.44 -22.07
N GLU A 129 1.89 -4.59 -22.38
CA GLU A 129 2.51 -3.90 -23.51
C GLU A 129 1.99 -4.40 -24.86
N ASN A 130 1.44 -5.60 -24.89
CA ASN A 130 0.89 -6.14 -26.14
C ASN A 130 -0.38 -5.45 -26.57
N LEU A 131 -1.09 -4.80 -25.67
CA LEU A 131 -2.28 -4.05 -25.99
C LEU A 131 -1.98 -2.66 -26.53
N ALA A 132 -0.75 -2.24 -26.47
CA ALA A 132 -0.34 -0.94 -26.95
C ALA A 132 -0.13 -0.91 -28.46
N VAL A 133 -0.36 -1.99 -29.10
CA VAL A 133 -0.19 -2.10 -30.56
C VAL A 133 -1.30 -1.39 -31.28
#